data_cfc620d1ad7bdac9248bf06b5a9ff009
#
_entry.id   cfc620d1ad7bdac9248bf06b5a9ff009
#
_cell.length_a   1.000
_cell.length_b   1.000
_cell.length_c   1.000
_cell.angle_alpha   90.00
_cell.angle_beta   90.00
_cell.angle_gamma   90.00
#
_symmetry.space_group_name_H-M   'P 1'
#
loop_
_entity.id
_entity.type
_entity.pdbx_description
1 polymer ?
#
loop_
_entity_poly.entity_id
_entity_poly.type
_entity_poly.pdbx_seq_one_letter_code
_entity_poly.pdbx_strand_id
1 'polypeptide(L)'
;MKKYLFLIAIVALFAVTACSSSDKKDEKSNTSQTSTEQQTEAPAQTEPAPAPEETAKPEEKPMLEHQTTDENAPIVYFIKDISPESLVKAFDALGWTPTGKTGVKISTGESEKSNHLRPALIKDLVQKINGTIVECNTAYPGNRNTNEAHKNALKQRGYLEIAPFDLLDEEGEMLIPIEGAKHLVKGDYVGTHFKNYDSYLVLSHFKGHQMAGFGGAIKNLSIGFGSGTDVEHSGKIYIHSAGQATKGWVTAKQVDFLESMAEAAKGVCQAMNGGKNIAFVNVLNRLSVDCDCNGNPTEPDMHDIGVLASLDPLAIDQASIDMVYAATDSKSLKERIESRQGLHTLDYAAEIKLGNRNYRLVEIK
;
A
#
# COMPACT_ATOMS: atom_id res chain seq x y z
N MET A 1 -15.01 20.07 50.94
CA MET A 1 -16.47 19.82 50.82
C MET A 1 -16.71 19.20 49.45
N LYS A 2 -17.27 17.99 49.47
CA LYS A 2 -17.53 17.07 48.34
C LYS A 2 -18.57 17.65 47.37
N LYS A 3 -18.42 17.42 46.05
CA LYS A 3 -19.56 17.16 45.17
C LYS A 3 -19.11 16.21 44.06
N TYR A 4 -19.57 14.98 44.17
CA TYR A 4 -19.58 13.95 43.09
C TYR A 4 -20.75 14.26 42.15
N LEU A 5 -20.54 14.15 40.84
CA LEU A 5 -21.62 14.05 39.87
C LEU A 5 -21.49 12.71 39.13
N PHE A 6 -22.47 11.84 39.37
CA PHE A 6 -22.70 10.58 38.65
C PHE A 6 -23.26 10.89 37.28
N LEU A 7 -22.73 10.26 36.24
CA LEU A 7 -23.38 10.18 34.94
C LEU A 7 -23.78 8.73 34.68
N ILE A 8 -25.07 8.54 34.48
CA ILE A 8 -25.76 7.26 34.28
C ILE A 8 -25.58 6.83 32.82
N ALA A 9 -25.10 5.60 32.60
CA ALA A 9 -25.10 4.95 31.33
C ALA A 9 -26.47 4.32 31.04
N ILE A 10 -27.09 4.65 29.94
CA ILE A 10 -28.30 4.00 29.44
C ILE A 10 -27.86 2.91 28.45
N VAL A 11 -28.10 1.65 28.83
CA VAL A 11 -27.98 0.48 27.99
C VAL A 11 -29.33 0.26 27.31
N ALA A 12 -29.40 0.35 26.00
CA ALA A 12 -30.57 -0.06 25.22
C ALA A 12 -30.36 -1.50 24.72
N LEU A 13 -31.19 -2.37 25.26
CA LEU A 13 -31.29 -3.79 24.88
C LEU A 13 -32.30 -3.92 23.77
N PHE A 14 -31.93 -4.40 22.58
CA PHE A 14 -32.88 -4.84 21.57
C PHE A 14 -32.92 -6.37 21.50
N ALA A 15 -34.11 -6.88 21.75
CA ALA A 15 -34.43 -8.30 21.71
C ALA A 15 -34.64 -8.77 20.27
N VAL A 16 -34.07 -9.93 19.97
CA VAL A 16 -34.24 -10.70 18.75
C VAL A 16 -35.53 -11.52 18.89
N THR A 17 -36.42 -11.41 17.93
CA THR A 17 -37.55 -12.34 17.76
C THR A 17 -37.28 -13.22 16.54
N ALA A 18 -37.07 -14.49 16.79
CA ALA A 18 -37.03 -15.54 15.79
C ALA A 18 -38.47 -15.95 15.44
N CYS A 19 -38.75 -16.15 14.16
CA CYS A 19 -39.88 -16.94 13.69
C CYS A 19 -39.41 -17.99 12.69
N SER A 20 -39.54 -19.22 13.10
CA SER A 20 -39.40 -20.44 12.30
C SER A 20 -40.74 -20.77 11.67
N SER A 21 -40.76 -21.24 10.45
CA SER A 21 -41.76 -22.19 9.99
C SER A 21 -41.23 -23.08 8.89
N SER A 22 -41.34 -24.33 9.17
CA SER A 22 -41.05 -25.55 8.44
C SER A 22 -42.15 -25.89 7.41
N ASP A 23 -41.76 -26.77 6.52
CA ASP A 23 -42.49 -27.92 5.91
C ASP A 23 -42.75 -27.82 4.39
N LYS A 24 -42.37 -28.79 3.72
CA LYS A 24 -42.57 -30.18 3.32
C LYS A 24 -42.38 -30.41 1.81
N LYS A 25 -41.68 -31.48 1.55
CA LYS A 25 -41.67 -32.43 0.44
C LYS A 25 -42.87 -32.45 -0.50
N ASP A 26 -42.58 -32.69 -1.80
CA ASP A 26 -43.10 -33.90 -2.48
C ASP A 26 -42.30 -34.23 -3.76
N GLU A 27 -41.93 -35.51 -3.82
CA GLU A 27 -41.44 -36.25 -5.01
C GLU A 27 -42.59 -36.49 -5.98
N LYS A 28 -42.29 -36.55 -7.28
CA LYS A 28 -42.77 -37.65 -8.14
C LYS A 28 -42.06 -37.74 -9.48
N SER A 29 -41.58 -38.93 -9.70
CA SER A 29 -41.11 -39.54 -10.95
C SER A 29 -42.17 -39.57 -12.03
N ASN A 30 -41.81 -39.57 -13.30
CA ASN A 30 -42.15 -40.69 -14.23
C ASN A 30 -41.51 -40.57 -15.61
N THR A 31 -40.79 -41.59 -15.99
CA THR A 31 -40.83 -42.55 -17.11
C THR A 31 -40.88 -42.04 -18.53
N SER A 32 -39.81 -42.46 -19.24
CA SER A 32 -39.68 -43.04 -20.57
C SER A 32 -40.84 -42.94 -21.60
N GLN A 33 -40.50 -42.50 -22.79
CA GLN A 33 -40.90 -43.26 -23.99
C GLN A 33 -39.92 -43.01 -25.15
N THR A 34 -39.46 -44.14 -25.66
CA THR A 34 -38.70 -44.39 -26.90
C THR A 34 -39.64 -44.32 -28.09
N SER A 35 -39.28 -43.63 -29.16
CA SER A 35 -39.81 -43.94 -30.49
C SER A 35 -38.73 -43.77 -31.55
N THR A 36 -38.43 -44.87 -32.17
CA THR A 36 -37.59 -45.08 -33.34
C THR A 36 -38.36 -44.62 -34.57
N GLU A 37 -37.78 -43.82 -35.44
CA GLU A 37 -38.20 -43.74 -36.84
C GLU A 37 -37.04 -43.51 -37.80
N GLN A 38 -37.16 -44.07 -38.97
CA GLN A 38 -36.20 -44.51 -39.97
C GLN A 38 -35.52 -43.42 -40.74
N GLN A 39 -34.31 -43.80 -41.20
CA GLN A 39 -33.46 -43.17 -42.22
C GLN A 39 -34.17 -42.96 -43.56
N THR A 40 -33.90 -41.81 -44.15
CA THR A 40 -33.86 -41.63 -45.61
C THR A 40 -32.63 -40.84 -45.98
N GLU A 41 -31.72 -41.47 -46.71
CA GLU A 41 -30.54 -40.87 -47.31
C GLU A 41 -30.91 -39.83 -48.37
N ALA A 42 -30.25 -38.66 -48.37
CA ALA A 42 -30.20 -37.74 -49.50
C ALA A 42 -28.74 -37.30 -49.75
N PRO A 43 -28.33 -36.94 -50.94
CA PRO A 43 -26.96 -37.06 -51.42
C PRO A 43 -26.05 -35.94 -50.93
N ALA A 44 -24.77 -36.29 -50.81
CA ALA A 44 -23.63 -35.46 -50.39
C ALA A 44 -23.51 -34.18 -51.25
N GLN A 45 -23.62 -33.03 -50.60
CA GLN A 45 -23.11 -31.76 -51.11
C GLN A 45 -21.66 -31.56 -50.58
N THR A 46 -20.73 -31.36 -51.49
CA THR A 46 -19.34 -30.98 -51.20
C THR A 46 -19.34 -29.57 -50.58
N GLU A 47 -18.96 -29.45 -49.32
CA GLU A 47 -18.65 -28.17 -48.68
C GLU A 47 -17.40 -27.54 -49.31
N PRO A 48 -17.39 -26.21 -49.55
CA PRO A 48 -16.19 -25.48 -49.92
C PRO A 48 -15.22 -25.41 -48.73
N ALA A 49 -13.92 -25.54 -48.99
CA ALA A 49 -12.84 -25.44 -48.02
C ALA A 49 -12.95 -24.15 -47.18
N PRO A 50 -12.67 -24.20 -45.86
CA PRO A 50 -12.70 -23.03 -45.02
C PRO A 50 -11.65 -22.00 -45.49
N ALA A 51 -12.09 -20.74 -45.59
CA ALA A 51 -11.21 -19.61 -45.83
C ALA A 51 -10.12 -19.53 -44.73
N PRO A 52 -8.91 -19.01 -45.00
CA PRO A 52 -7.87 -18.87 -43.99
C PRO A 52 -8.41 -18.00 -42.85
N GLU A 53 -8.34 -18.49 -41.59
CA GLU A 53 -8.60 -17.71 -40.41
C GLU A 53 -7.64 -16.50 -40.38
N GLU A 54 -8.20 -15.34 -40.55
CA GLU A 54 -7.52 -14.06 -40.32
C GLU A 54 -7.11 -14.02 -38.84
N THR A 55 -5.81 -14.21 -38.59
CA THR A 55 -5.28 -14.10 -37.21
C THR A 55 -5.60 -12.73 -36.68
N ALA A 56 -6.57 -12.67 -35.78
CA ALA A 56 -6.93 -11.43 -35.05
C ALA A 56 -5.66 -10.83 -34.44
N LYS A 57 -5.34 -9.59 -34.81
CA LYS A 57 -4.29 -8.83 -34.12
C LYS A 57 -4.62 -8.81 -32.64
N PRO A 58 -3.61 -8.98 -31.74
CA PRO A 58 -3.82 -8.82 -30.32
C PRO A 58 -4.47 -7.46 -30.06
N GLU A 59 -5.62 -7.41 -29.40
CA GLU A 59 -6.20 -6.15 -28.93
C GLU A 59 -5.20 -5.50 -27.99
N GLU A 60 -4.67 -4.34 -28.37
CA GLU A 60 -3.84 -3.53 -27.48
C GLU A 60 -4.71 -3.08 -26.28
N LYS A 61 -4.30 -3.49 -25.08
CA LYS A 61 -4.96 -3.02 -23.85
C LYS A 61 -4.90 -1.48 -23.81
N PRO A 62 -6.00 -0.80 -23.47
CA PRO A 62 -5.97 0.66 -23.35
C PRO A 62 -4.94 1.09 -22.30
N MET A 63 -4.19 2.15 -22.60
CA MET A 63 -3.22 2.73 -21.69
C MET A 63 -3.92 3.25 -20.42
N LEU A 64 -3.24 3.16 -19.29
CA LEU A 64 -3.68 3.78 -18.03
C LEU A 64 -3.56 5.31 -18.13
N GLU A 65 -4.24 6.03 -17.24
CA GLU A 65 -4.42 7.51 -17.35
C GLU A 65 -3.09 8.29 -17.47
N HIS A 66 -2.08 7.92 -16.67
CA HIS A 66 -0.77 8.60 -16.68
C HIS A 66 0.32 7.75 -17.36
N GLN A 67 -0.03 6.63 -17.94
CA GLN A 67 0.91 5.82 -18.71
C GLN A 67 1.31 6.56 -19.99
N THR A 68 2.60 6.52 -20.32
CA THR A 68 3.15 7.20 -21.50
C THR A 68 4.16 6.31 -22.22
N THR A 69 4.43 6.65 -23.49
CA THR A 69 5.51 6.06 -24.28
C THR A 69 6.77 6.94 -24.33
N ASP A 70 6.77 8.11 -23.64
CA ASP A 70 7.94 9.00 -23.55
C ASP A 70 9.14 8.24 -22.94
N GLU A 71 10.22 8.08 -23.70
CA GLU A 71 11.41 7.36 -23.27
C GLU A 71 12.11 7.98 -22.06
N ASN A 72 11.86 9.26 -21.78
CA ASN A 72 12.43 9.97 -20.64
C ASN A 72 11.59 9.80 -19.35
N ALA A 73 10.37 9.28 -19.46
CA ALA A 73 9.54 9.01 -18.28
C ALA A 73 10.11 7.86 -17.44
N PRO A 74 9.99 7.92 -16.11
CA PRO A 74 10.42 6.84 -15.23
C PRO A 74 9.71 5.53 -15.58
N ILE A 75 10.42 4.41 -15.40
CA ILE A 75 9.85 3.10 -15.61
C ILE A 75 9.18 2.62 -14.33
N VAL A 76 7.98 2.08 -14.46
CA VAL A 76 7.30 1.27 -13.47
C VAL A 76 7.21 -0.14 -14.01
N TYR A 77 7.90 -1.08 -13.39
CA TYR A 77 7.80 -2.49 -13.68
C TYR A 77 6.58 -3.08 -12.98
N PHE A 78 5.86 -3.96 -13.66
CA PHE A 78 4.65 -4.59 -13.14
C PHE A 78 4.69 -6.10 -13.33
N ILE A 79 4.33 -6.85 -12.28
CA ILE A 79 4.09 -8.29 -12.31
C ILE A 79 2.72 -8.54 -11.69
N LYS A 80 1.85 -9.26 -12.41
CA LYS A 80 0.50 -9.57 -11.94
C LYS A 80 0.50 -10.57 -10.78
N ASP A 81 1.41 -11.55 -10.81
CA ASP A 81 1.55 -12.54 -9.74
C ASP A 81 2.12 -11.91 -8.46
N ILE A 82 1.61 -12.36 -7.31
CA ILE A 82 2.06 -11.91 -5.98
C ILE A 82 2.62 -13.09 -5.23
N SER A 83 3.91 -13.29 -5.37
CA SER A 83 4.69 -14.35 -4.72
C SER A 83 6.05 -13.82 -4.28
N PRO A 84 6.79 -14.52 -3.42
CA PRO A 84 8.16 -14.15 -3.08
C PRO A 84 9.05 -13.99 -4.32
N GLU A 85 8.91 -14.87 -5.29
CA GLU A 85 9.64 -14.84 -6.56
C GLU A 85 9.30 -13.60 -7.37
N SER A 86 8.03 -13.20 -7.42
CA SER A 86 7.58 -12.02 -8.16
C SER A 86 8.10 -10.72 -7.54
N LEU A 87 8.19 -10.64 -6.20
CA LEU A 87 8.81 -9.50 -5.53
C LEU A 87 10.29 -9.38 -5.92
N VAL A 88 11.01 -10.51 -5.95
CA VAL A 88 12.43 -10.55 -6.35
C VAL A 88 12.58 -10.15 -7.83
N LYS A 89 11.75 -10.68 -8.73
CA LYS A 89 11.80 -10.34 -10.17
C LYS A 89 11.51 -8.86 -10.41
N ALA A 90 10.49 -8.29 -9.73
CA ALA A 90 10.16 -6.88 -9.86
C ALA A 90 11.31 -5.98 -9.40
N PHE A 91 11.94 -6.33 -8.27
CA PHE A 91 13.13 -5.63 -7.77
C PHE A 91 14.31 -5.75 -8.74
N ASP A 92 14.60 -6.96 -9.26
CA ASP A 92 15.72 -7.18 -10.18
C ASP A 92 15.58 -6.39 -11.48
N ALA A 93 14.34 -6.20 -11.96
CA ALA A 93 14.06 -5.42 -13.15
C ALA A 93 14.48 -3.95 -13.04
N LEU A 94 14.58 -3.41 -11.82
CA LEU A 94 15.07 -2.06 -11.58
C LEU A 94 16.53 -1.87 -12.02
N GLY A 95 17.33 -2.94 -12.09
CA GLY A 95 18.77 -2.84 -12.31
C GLY A 95 19.49 -2.04 -11.22
N TRP A 96 18.83 -1.79 -10.09
CA TRP A 96 19.36 -1.04 -8.97
C TRP A 96 20.06 -1.98 -7.98
N THR A 97 21.25 -1.57 -7.54
CA THR A 97 22.01 -2.30 -6.53
C THR A 97 22.14 -1.43 -5.28
N PRO A 98 21.70 -1.92 -4.11
CA PRO A 98 21.88 -1.20 -2.87
C PRO A 98 23.37 -1.05 -2.54
N THR A 99 23.74 0.07 -1.96
CA THR A 99 25.11 0.35 -1.50
C THR A 99 25.18 0.24 0.02
N GLY A 100 26.28 -0.30 0.53
CA GLY A 100 26.54 -0.37 1.97
C GLY A 100 25.47 -1.10 2.78
N LYS A 101 25.15 -0.58 3.95
CA LYS A 101 24.08 -1.13 4.82
C LYS A 101 22.70 -0.73 4.31
N THR A 102 21.84 -1.72 4.10
CA THR A 102 20.52 -1.51 3.49
C THR A 102 19.40 -1.64 4.52
N GLY A 103 18.57 -0.60 4.65
CA GLY A 103 17.31 -0.64 5.39
C GLY A 103 16.14 -1.04 4.48
N VAL A 104 15.31 -1.98 4.93
CA VAL A 104 14.04 -2.30 4.26
C VAL A 104 12.91 -1.68 5.05
N LYS A 105 12.39 -0.56 4.56
CA LYS A 105 11.31 0.18 5.20
C LYS A 105 9.96 -0.42 4.87
N ILE A 106 9.30 -0.96 5.89
CA ILE A 106 7.97 -1.58 5.77
C ILE A 106 6.99 -0.98 6.80
N SER A 107 5.75 -1.45 6.79
CA SER A 107 4.80 -1.34 7.89
C SER A 107 4.44 -2.73 8.38
N THR A 108 4.76 -3.05 9.63
CA THR A 108 4.57 -4.38 10.23
C THR A 108 3.15 -4.62 10.76
N GLY A 109 2.26 -3.63 10.61
CA GLY A 109 0.85 -3.72 11.00
C GLY A 109 0.62 -3.55 12.50
N GLU A 110 -0.62 -3.25 12.89
CA GLU A 110 -0.99 -3.03 14.29
C GLU A 110 -1.36 -4.33 15.01
N SER A 111 -1.89 -5.32 14.28
CA SER A 111 -2.28 -6.63 14.81
C SER A 111 -2.07 -7.73 13.78
N GLU A 112 -2.28 -9.00 14.19
CA GLU A 112 -2.31 -10.15 13.28
C GLU A 112 -3.43 -10.03 12.22
N LYS A 113 -4.51 -9.31 12.53
CA LYS A 113 -5.62 -9.09 11.60
C LYS A 113 -5.36 -7.97 10.59
N SER A 114 -4.39 -7.09 10.86
CA SER A 114 -3.99 -6.05 9.90
C SER A 114 -3.55 -6.65 8.57
N ASN A 115 -3.81 -5.96 7.46
CA ASN A 115 -3.51 -6.47 6.11
C ASN A 115 -2.05 -6.31 5.69
N HIS A 116 -1.12 -6.07 6.63
CA HIS A 116 0.30 -5.85 6.37
C HIS A 116 0.96 -6.98 5.56
N LEU A 117 2.05 -6.68 4.87
CA LEU A 117 2.83 -7.66 4.12
C LEU A 117 3.36 -8.74 5.06
N ARG A 118 3.04 -9.99 4.77
CA ARG A 118 3.45 -11.13 5.61
C ARG A 118 4.93 -11.44 5.46
N PRO A 119 5.64 -11.83 6.54
CA PRO A 119 7.06 -12.20 6.49
C PRO A 119 7.38 -13.20 5.39
N ALA A 120 6.54 -14.24 5.21
CA ALA A 120 6.72 -15.26 4.19
C ALA A 120 6.75 -14.69 2.76
N LEU A 121 5.99 -13.63 2.48
CA LEU A 121 5.95 -12.99 1.16
C LEU A 121 7.22 -12.20 0.87
N ILE A 122 7.77 -11.51 1.88
CA ILE A 122 8.87 -10.54 1.68
C ILE A 122 10.26 -11.11 1.97
N LYS A 123 10.33 -12.30 2.59
CA LYS A 123 11.57 -12.94 3.08
C LYS A 123 12.67 -12.97 2.03
N ASP A 124 12.35 -13.51 0.85
CA ASP A 124 13.37 -13.77 -0.17
C ASP A 124 13.98 -12.48 -0.71
N LEU A 125 13.15 -11.43 -0.90
CA LEU A 125 13.63 -10.12 -1.30
C LEU A 125 14.50 -9.47 -0.22
N VAL A 126 14.05 -9.50 1.05
CA VAL A 126 14.80 -8.92 2.17
C VAL A 126 16.15 -9.61 2.33
N GLN A 127 16.18 -10.94 2.27
CA GLN A 127 17.41 -11.73 2.39
C GLN A 127 18.34 -11.55 1.20
N LYS A 128 17.80 -11.47 -0.03
CA LYS A 128 18.56 -11.23 -1.26
C LYS A 128 19.42 -9.97 -1.17
N ILE A 129 18.89 -8.89 -0.60
CA ILE A 129 19.62 -7.62 -0.47
C ILE A 129 20.35 -7.47 0.87
N ASN A 130 20.45 -8.53 1.66
CA ASN A 130 20.99 -8.52 3.02
C ASN A 130 20.42 -7.37 3.86
N GLY A 131 19.10 -7.15 3.76
CA GLY A 131 18.39 -6.01 4.32
C GLY A 131 18.11 -6.17 5.81
N THR A 132 18.17 -5.06 6.53
CA THR A 132 17.62 -4.93 7.89
C THR A 132 16.22 -4.33 7.79
N ILE A 133 15.22 -4.96 8.37
CA ILE A 133 13.86 -4.39 8.45
C ILE A 133 13.91 -3.17 9.37
N VAL A 134 13.37 -2.03 8.91
CA VAL A 134 13.37 -0.79 9.68
C VAL A 134 11.98 -0.16 9.76
N GLU A 135 11.64 0.36 10.94
CA GLU A 135 10.45 1.18 11.21
C GLU A 135 10.76 2.27 12.24
N CYS A 136 9.82 3.19 12.45
CA CYS A 136 9.75 4.06 13.64
C CYS A 136 8.50 3.73 14.44
N ASN A 137 8.51 4.02 15.74
CA ASN A 137 7.35 3.89 16.61
C ASN A 137 6.15 4.69 16.08
N THR A 138 4.94 4.28 16.44
CA THR A 138 3.72 5.02 16.10
C THR A 138 3.53 6.23 17.02
N ALA A 139 2.75 7.21 16.54
CA ALA A 139 2.41 8.41 17.31
C ALA A 139 1.00 8.33 17.95
N TYR A 140 0.39 7.16 17.94
CA TYR A 140 -0.91 6.87 18.57
C TYR A 140 -0.76 5.66 19.49
N PRO A 141 -1.58 5.54 20.55
CA PRO A 141 -1.57 4.38 21.44
C PRO A 141 -1.86 3.09 20.68
N GLY A 142 -1.05 2.06 20.91
CA GLY A 142 -1.19 0.75 20.25
C GLY A 142 -0.02 -0.17 20.56
N ASN A 143 0.13 -1.21 19.73
CA ASN A 143 1.17 -2.24 19.91
C ASN A 143 2.55 -1.82 19.38
N ARG A 144 2.70 -0.60 18.86
CA ARG A 144 3.94 -0.10 18.26
C ARG A 144 4.30 1.33 18.70
N ASN A 145 3.79 1.80 19.82
CA ASN A 145 4.04 3.17 20.31
C ASN A 145 5.20 3.28 21.30
N THR A 146 5.79 2.15 21.72
CA THR A 146 7.01 2.12 22.54
C THR A 146 7.98 1.10 21.97
N ASN A 147 9.27 1.26 22.23
CA ASN A 147 10.33 0.36 21.75
C ASN A 147 10.06 -1.10 22.12
N GLU A 148 9.67 -1.36 23.38
CA GLU A 148 9.39 -2.71 23.86
C GLU A 148 8.14 -3.31 23.19
N ALA A 149 7.04 -2.57 23.15
CA ALA A 149 5.80 -3.06 22.54
C ALA A 149 5.98 -3.34 21.04
N HIS A 150 6.70 -2.45 20.33
CA HIS A 150 6.95 -2.60 18.90
C HIS A 150 7.82 -3.84 18.60
N LYS A 151 8.94 -4.04 19.33
CA LYS A 151 9.79 -5.22 19.20
C LYS A 151 9.03 -6.52 19.49
N ASN A 152 8.18 -6.52 20.52
CA ASN A 152 7.31 -7.66 20.84
C ASN A 152 6.31 -7.95 19.72
N ALA A 153 5.70 -6.92 19.14
CA ALA A 153 4.78 -7.05 18.01
C ALA A 153 5.45 -7.69 16.79
N LEU A 154 6.68 -7.27 16.44
CA LEU A 154 7.44 -7.87 15.34
C LEU A 154 7.80 -9.32 15.60
N LYS A 155 8.22 -9.64 16.83
CA LYS A 155 8.52 -11.02 17.22
C LYS A 155 7.30 -11.92 17.07
N GLN A 156 6.14 -11.50 17.59
CA GLN A 156 4.90 -12.25 17.48
C GLN A 156 4.49 -12.51 16.03
N ARG A 157 4.75 -11.55 15.13
CA ARG A 157 4.39 -11.66 13.69
C ARG A 157 5.45 -12.34 12.82
N GLY A 158 6.53 -12.85 13.43
CA GLY A 158 7.56 -13.62 12.71
C GLY A 158 8.56 -12.78 11.89
N TYR A 159 8.58 -11.45 12.00
CA TYR A 159 9.52 -10.63 11.24
C TYR A 159 10.97 -10.86 11.68
N LEU A 160 11.22 -11.12 12.97
CA LEU A 160 12.57 -11.37 13.48
C LEU A 160 13.15 -12.72 13.03
N GLU A 161 12.32 -13.59 12.44
CA GLU A 161 12.75 -14.88 11.89
C GLU A 161 13.32 -14.75 10.47
N ILE A 162 13.01 -13.64 9.77
CA ILE A 162 13.41 -13.47 8.37
C ILE A 162 14.58 -12.52 8.18
N ALA A 163 14.76 -11.52 9.07
CA ALA A 163 15.83 -10.53 8.99
C ALA A 163 16.09 -9.86 10.34
N PRO A 164 17.27 -9.20 10.52
CA PRO A 164 17.49 -8.24 11.59
C PRO A 164 16.44 -7.12 11.54
N PHE A 165 16.16 -6.52 12.69
CA PHE A 165 15.24 -5.40 12.84
C PHE A 165 15.88 -4.24 13.59
N ASP A 166 15.59 -3.01 13.16
CA ASP A 166 16.07 -1.78 13.78
C ASP A 166 14.92 -0.76 13.89
N LEU A 167 14.64 -0.29 15.11
CA LEU A 167 13.77 0.86 15.34
C LEU A 167 14.60 2.14 15.15
N LEU A 168 14.32 2.85 14.06
CA LEU A 168 15.10 4.02 13.69
C LEU A 168 15.09 5.13 14.76
N ASP A 169 14.02 5.22 15.54
CA ASP A 169 13.81 6.22 16.59
C ASP A 169 14.00 5.68 18.03
N GLU A 170 14.64 4.50 18.17
CA GLU A 170 14.88 3.91 19.50
C GLU A 170 15.77 4.78 20.39
N GLU A 171 16.74 5.46 19.81
CA GLU A 171 17.72 6.32 20.50
C GLU A 171 17.43 7.83 20.30
N GLY A 172 16.21 8.17 19.85
CA GLY A 172 15.80 9.55 19.63
C GLY A 172 15.58 9.90 18.17
N GLU A 173 15.48 11.20 17.92
CA GLU A 173 15.25 11.72 16.57
C GLU A 173 16.39 12.60 16.09
N MET A 174 16.43 12.83 14.78
CA MET A 174 17.29 13.80 14.12
C MET A 174 16.48 14.60 13.11
N LEU A 175 16.90 15.84 12.88
CA LEU A 175 16.29 16.70 11.88
C LEU A 175 17.01 16.55 10.54
N ILE A 176 16.26 16.27 9.48
CA ILE A 176 16.74 16.33 8.10
C ILE A 176 16.16 17.55 7.40
N PRO A 177 16.95 18.33 6.63
CA PRO A 177 16.46 19.51 5.93
C PRO A 177 15.56 19.12 4.77
N ILE A 178 14.60 20.00 4.42
CA ILE A 178 13.75 19.89 3.24
C ILE A 178 13.87 21.16 2.43
N GLU A 179 14.47 21.09 1.26
CA GLU A 179 14.62 22.26 0.40
C GLU A 179 13.27 22.72 -0.15
N GLY A 180 12.94 23.99 0.10
CA GLY A 180 11.72 24.63 -0.39
C GLY A 180 10.43 24.17 0.30
N ALA A 181 10.51 23.62 1.52
CA ALA A 181 9.33 23.24 2.30
C ALA A 181 8.46 24.47 2.61
N LYS A 182 7.14 24.32 2.43
CA LYS A 182 6.11 25.32 2.75
C LYS A 182 5.56 25.10 4.17
N HIS A 183 5.38 23.85 4.55
CA HIS A 183 4.79 23.45 5.82
C HIS A 183 5.85 22.98 6.81
N LEU A 184 6.74 22.08 6.41
CA LEU A 184 7.79 21.54 7.23
C LEU A 184 9.06 22.38 7.18
N VAL A 185 8.92 23.67 7.42
CA VAL A 185 9.99 24.67 7.25
C VAL A 185 11.25 24.43 8.09
N LYS A 186 11.14 23.67 9.17
CA LYS A 186 12.29 23.28 9.98
C LYS A 186 13.03 22.06 9.42
N GLY A 187 12.42 21.31 8.51
CA GLY A 187 12.86 19.99 8.06
C GLY A 187 11.91 18.89 8.56
N ASP A 188 12.31 17.62 8.49
CA ASP A 188 11.56 16.49 9.03
C ASP A 188 12.31 15.83 10.19
N TYR A 189 11.59 15.40 11.22
CA TYR A 189 12.13 14.69 12.37
C TYR A 189 12.05 13.18 12.13
N VAL A 190 13.17 12.58 11.75
CA VAL A 190 13.30 11.14 11.53
C VAL A 190 14.04 10.49 12.70
N GLY A 191 13.98 9.16 12.82
CA GLY A 191 14.74 8.47 13.87
C GLY A 191 16.25 8.61 13.68
N THR A 192 17.04 8.69 14.78
CA THR A 192 18.50 8.87 14.73
C THR A 192 19.23 7.78 13.97
N HIS A 193 18.71 6.54 13.94
CA HIS A 193 19.30 5.44 13.21
C HIS A 193 19.13 5.55 11.69
N PHE A 194 18.35 6.51 11.18
CA PHE A 194 18.27 6.79 9.75
C PHE A 194 19.63 6.94 9.09
N LYS A 195 20.58 7.62 9.76
CA LYS A 195 21.94 7.83 9.27
C LYS A 195 22.83 6.57 9.25
N ASN A 196 22.37 5.47 9.83
CA ASN A 196 23.13 4.22 9.91
C ASN A 196 23.02 3.37 8.64
N TYR A 197 22.24 3.82 7.64
CA TYR A 197 21.99 3.12 6.39
C TYR A 197 22.45 3.93 5.20
N ASP A 198 23.08 3.25 4.25
CA ASP A 198 23.62 3.84 3.02
C ASP A 198 22.58 3.80 1.89
N SER A 199 21.61 2.88 1.98
CA SER A 199 20.51 2.74 1.02
C SER A 199 19.25 2.20 1.68
N TYR A 200 18.10 2.44 1.03
CA TYR A 200 16.80 1.93 1.47
C TYR A 200 16.03 1.25 0.35
N LEU A 201 15.41 0.14 0.66
CA LEU A 201 14.27 -0.38 -0.08
C LEU A 201 12.99 0.02 0.66
N VAL A 202 12.16 0.86 0.03
CA VAL A 202 10.83 1.21 0.55
C VAL A 202 9.83 0.20 -0.01
N LEU A 203 9.51 -0.82 0.81
CA LEU A 203 8.62 -1.91 0.46
C LEU A 203 7.25 -1.63 1.08
N SER A 204 6.30 -1.24 0.27
CA SER A 204 5.00 -0.75 0.71
C SER A 204 3.88 -1.72 0.38
N HIS A 205 3.04 -2.00 1.34
CA HIS A 205 1.69 -2.50 1.09
C HIS A 205 0.84 -1.32 0.63
N PHE A 206 0.31 -1.38 -0.60
CA PHE A 206 -0.60 -0.34 -1.12
C PHE A 206 -2.03 -0.61 -0.62
N LYS A 207 -2.73 0.42 -0.13
CA LYS A 207 -4.07 0.29 0.46
C LYS A 207 -4.72 1.66 0.69
N GLY A 208 -6.00 1.66 1.12
CA GLY A 208 -6.66 2.84 1.64
C GLY A 208 -6.05 3.37 2.94
N HIS A 209 -6.40 4.61 3.28
CA HIS A 209 -5.99 5.23 4.55
C HIS A 209 -7.02 6.25 5.04
N GLN A 210 -7.32 6.22 6.33
CA GLN A 210 -8.37 7.06 6.93
C GLN A 210 -8.12 8.56 6.82
N MET A 211 -6.86 9.00 6.88
CA MET A 211 -6.50 10.42 6.81
C MET A 211 -5.95 10.81 5.43
N ALA A 212 -5.07 10.01 4.83
CA ALA A 212 -4.39 10.35 3.58
C ALA A 212 -5.12 9.88 2.31
N GLY A 213 -6.25 9.18 2.44
CA GLY A 213 -6.96 8.57 1.30
C GLY A 213 -6.34 7.23 0.90
N PHE A 214 -5.05 7.17 0.66
CA PHE A 214 -4.29 5.95 0.39
C PHE A 214 -2.93 5.95 1.08
N GLY A 215 -2.26 4.81 1.07
CA GLY A 215 -0.89 4.65 1.52
C GLY A 215 -0.10 3.79 0.55
N GLY A 216 0.98 4.34 0.04
CA GLY A 216 1.94 3.73 -0.86
C GLY A 216 3.37 4.16 -0.51
N ALA A 217 4.24 4.32 -1.51
CA ALA A 217 5.64 4.70 -1.36
C ALA A 217 5.80 6.06 -0.68
N ILE A 218 5.08 7.11 -1.12
CA ILE A 218 5.18 8.47 -0.56
C ILE A 218 4.82 8.46 0.93
N LYS A 219 3.73 7.79 1.32
CA LYS A 219 3.35 7.71 2.73
C LYS A 219 4.35 6.92 3.56
N ASN A 220 4.92 5.85 3.01
CA ASN A 220 5.93 5.05 3.70
C ASN A 220 7.26 5.83 3.86
N LEU A 221 7.63 6.66 2.87
CA LEU A 221 8.75 7.60 2.96
C LEU A 221 8.52 8.68 4.02
N SER A 222 7.32 9.27 4.09
CA SER A 222 7.01 10.37 4.99
C SER A 222 6.69 9.89 6.42
N ILE A 223 5.42 9.52 6.65
CA ILE A 223 4.93 9.06 7.96
C ILE A 223 5.73 7.84 8.45
N GLY A 224 6.20 6.99 7.54
CA GLY A 224 6.97 5.80 7.87
C GLY A 224 8.31 6.10 8.52
N PHE A 225 9.07 7.09 8.04
CA PHE A 225 10.37 7.51 8.58
C PHE A 225 10.26 8.54 9.71
N GLY A 226 9.17 9.30 9.77
CA GLY A 226 8.92 10.22 10.87
C GLY A 226 9.00 9.51 12.22
N SER A 227 9.69 10.12 13.21
CA SER A 227 9.81 9.60 14.57
C SER A 227 8.46 9.54 15.30
N GLY A 228 8.30 8.58 16.22
CA GLY A 228 7.10 8.40 17.05
C GLY A 228 6.99 9.43 18.17
N THR A 229 6.29 9.07 19.25
CA THR A 229 6.04 9.98 20.39
C THR A 229 7.00 9.79 21.57
N ASP A 230 7.78 8.72 21.58
CA ASP A 230 8.72 8.41 22.66
C ASP A 230 10.08 9.14 22.49
N VAL A 231 10.02 10.35 21.89
CA VAL A 231 11.14 11.22 21.57
C VAL A 231 10.78 12.68 21.88
N GLU A 232 11.75 13.60 21.80
CA GLU A 232 11.49 15.02 22.09
C GLU A 232 10.58 15.66 21.04
N HIS A 233 10.81 15.37 19.74
CA HIS A 233 10.02 15.91 18.63
C HIS A 233 9.49 14.76 17.75
N SER A 234 8.20 14.52 17.80
CA SER A 234 7.58 13.51 16.93
C SER A 234 7.45 14.01 15.50
N GLY A 235 8.18 13.38 14.57
CA GLY A 235 8.05 13.64 13.14
C GLY A 235 6.66 13.29 12.61
N LYS A 236 6.07 12.21 13.09
CA LYS A 236 4.69 11.82 12.70
C LYS A 236 3.67 12.89 13.09
N ILE A 237 3.75 13.43 14.31
CA ILE A 237 2.86 14.53 14.73
C ILE A 237 3.15 15.78 13.91
N TYR A 238 4.43 16.09 13.67
CA TYR A 238 4.85 17.26 12.90
C TYR A 238 4.29 17.25 11.49
N ILE A 239 4.38 16.11 10.79
CA ILE A 239 3.81 15.94 9.46
C ILE A 239 2.27 16.03 9.49
N HIS A 240 1.59 15.33 10.41
CA HIS A 240 0.14 15.34 10.49
C HIS A 240 -0.43 16.71 10.88
N SER A 241 0.32 17.52 11.62
CA SER A 241 -0.05 18.88 12.00
C SER A 241 0.38 19.94 10.99
N ALA A 242 0.90 19.55 9.83
CA ALA A 242 1.46 20.46 8.83
C ALA A 242 2.48 21.44 9.42
N GLY A 243 3.43 20.94 10.19
CA GLY A 243 4.49 21.74 10.79
C GLY A 243 4.10 22.56 12.02
N GLN A 244 2.86 22.46 12.51
CA GLN A 244 2.37 23.30 13.61
C GLN A 244 2.75 22.77 15.01
N ALA A 245 2.93 21.46 15.15
CA ALA A 245 3.23 20.83 16.45
C ALA A 245 4.15 19.62 16.28
N THR A 246 5.00 19.39 17.28
CA THR A 246 5.84 18.17 17.40
C THR A 246 5.42 17.32 18.60
N LYS A 247 4.55 17.85 19.46
CA LYS A 247 3.91 17.14 20.59
C LYS A 247 2.45 17.52 20.67
N GLY A 248 1.60 16.55 21.01
CA GLY A 248 0.16 16.75 21.02
C GLY A 248 -0.42 16.88 19.58
N TRP A 249 -1.56 16.26 19.38
CA TRP A 249 -2.20 16.28 18.07
C TRP A 249 -2.87 17.63 17.78
N VAL A 250 -2.47 18.27 16.69
CA VAL A 250 -3.12 19.45 16.12
C VAL A 250 -3.70 19.04 14.78
N THR A 251 -4.98 19.31 14.58
CA THR A 251 -5.65 19.02 13.31
C THR A 251 -5.27 20.08 12.28
N ALA A 252 -4.51 19.69 11.28
CA ALA A 252 -4.24 20.50 10.10
C ALA A 252 -5.43 20.48 9.14
N LYS A 253 -5.47 21.44 8.20
CA LYS A 253 -6.34 21.30 7.03
C LYS A 253 -5.92 20.07 6.23
N GLN A 254 -6.89 19.39 5.62
CA GLN A 254 -6.64 18.16 4.85
C GLN A 254 -5.55 18.35 3.80
N VAL A 255 -5.63 19.41 3.02
CA VAL A 255 -4.64 19.74 1.96
C VAL A 255 -3.25 19.98 2.56
N ASP A 256 -3.14 20.77 3.63
CA ASP A 256 -1.85 21.09 4.27
C ASP A 256 -1.16 19.82 4.81
N PHE A 257 -1.94 18.87 5.35
CA PHE A 257 -1.42 17.57 5.78
C PHE A 257 -0.90 16.74 4.59
N LEU A 258 -1.64 16.67 3.49
CA LEU A 258 -1.24 15.92 2.30
C LEU A 258 0.02 16.50 1.64
N GLU A 259 0.12 17.85 1.60
CA GLU A 259 1.31 18.56 1.15
C GLU A 259 2.52 18.27 2.05
N SER A 260 2.32 18.28 3.38
CA SER A 260 3.39 17.95 4.35
C SER A 260 3.92 16.53 4.19
N MET A 261 3.07 15.57 3.83
CA MET A 261 3.53 14.21 3.52
C MET A 261 4.46 14.21 2.30
N ALA A 262 4.13 14.93 1.24
CA ALA A 262 4.99 15.01 0.06
C ALA A 262 6.32 15.73 0.37
N GLU A 263 6.29 16.79 1.21
CA GLU A 263 7.50 17.47 1.67
C GLU A 263 8.41 16.56 2.48
N ALA A 264 7.87 15.81 3.47
CA ALA A 264 8.66 14.86 4.25
C ALA A 264 9.29 13.78 3.38
N ALA A 265 8.53 13.22 2.42
CA ALA A 265 9.06 12.25 1.44
C ALA A 265 10.20 12.85 0.60
N LYS A 266 10.07 14.12 0.18
CA LYS A 266 11.14 14.85 -0.52
C LYS A 266 12.39 14.99 0.35
N GLY A 267 12.25 15.33 1.64
CA GLY A 267 13.37 15.44 2.58
C GLY A 267 14.15 14.12 2.69
N VAL A 268 13.44 12.99 2.83
CA VAL A 268 14.08 11.66 2.86
C VAL A 268 14.81 11.37 1.54
N CYS A 269 14.20 11.64 0.38
CA CYS A 269 14.87 11.47 -0.91
C CYS A 269 16.12 12.36 -1.02
N GLN A 270 16.05 13.62 -0.61
CA GLN A 270 17.19 14.55 -0.62
C GLN A 270 18.33 14.05 0.28
N ALA A 271 18.02 13.58 1.48
CA ALA A 271 19.01 13.02 2.41
C ALA A 271 19.67 11.73 1.87
N MET A 272 18.99 11.00 0.97
CA MET A 272 19.47 9.77 0.34
C MET A 272 19.96 10.02 -1.10
N ASN A 273 20.86 10.98 -1.26
CA ASN A 273 21.53 11.29 -2.53
C ASN A 273 20.54 11.65 -3.65
N GLY A 274 19.54 12.48 -3.32
CA GLY A 274 18.50 12.88 -4.29
C GLY A 274 17.64 11.69 -4.74
N GLY A 275 17.45 10.69 -3.88
CA GLY A 275 16.65 9.49 -4.16
C GLY A 275 17.42 8.36 -4.84
N LYS A 276 18.68 8.56 -5.28
CA LYS A 276 19.46 7.53 -5.98
C LYS A 276 19.76 6.31 -5.11
N ASN A 277 19.78 6.48 -3.80
CA ASN A 277 20.03 5.41 -2.84
C ASN A 277 18.71 4.79 -2.29
N ILE A 278 17.61 4.98 -3.00
CA ILE A 278 16.31 4.41 -2.62
C ILE A 278 15.70 3.69 -3.82
N ALA A 279 15.14 2.51 -3.58
CA ALA A 279 14.27 1.82 -4.52
C ALA A 279 12.90 1.60 -3.89
N PHE A 280 11.86 1.48 -4.73
CA PHE A 280 10.48 1.36 -4.29
C PHE A 280 9.84 0.10 -4.86
N VAL A 281 9.11 -0.61 -3.99
CA VAL A 281 8.24 -1.72 -4.36
C VAL A 281 6.89 -1.52 -3.68
N ASN A 282 5.81 -1.45 -4.47
CA ASN A 282 4.44 -1.44 -3.97
C ASN A 282 3.80 -2.80 -4.24
N VAL A 283 3.23 -3.42 -3.21
CA VAL A 283 2.46 -4.66 -3.33
C VAL A 283 0.98 -4.32 -3.20
N LEU A 284 0.24 -4.58 -4.28
CA LEU A 284 -1.18 -4.29 -4.41
C LEU A 284 -1.99 -5.56 -4.13
N ASN A 285 -1.95 -6.02 -2.90
CA ASN A 285 -2.71 -7.17 -2.40
C ASN A 285 -3.54 -6.79 -1.19
N ARG A 286 -4.60 -7.54 -0.91
CA ARG A 286 -5.49 -7.28 0.23
C ARG A 286 -5.88 -5.80 0.32
N LEU A 287 -6.33 -5.25 -0.79
CA LEU A 287 -6.58 -3.82 -1.01
C LEU A 287 -7.80 -3.33 -0.22
N SER A 288 -7.62 -3.17 1.09
CA SER A 288 -8.63 -2.66 2.01
C SER A 288 -8.72 -1.13 1.96
N VAL A 289 -9.89 -0.59 2.31
CA VAL A 289 -10.08 0.84 2.57
C VAL A 289 -9.31 1.32 3.81
N ASP A 290 -8.87 0.40 4.65
CA ASP A 290 -8.16 0.67 5.90
C ASP A 290 -6.66 0.40 5.79
N CYS A 291 -5.90 1.15 6.58
CA CYS A 291 -4.45 1.04 6.67
C CYS A 291 -4.03 -0.11 7.60
N ASP A 292 -2.80 -0.62 7.43
CA ASP A 292 -2.16 -1.58 8.35
C ASP A 292 -2.07 -1.08 9.81
N CYS A 293 -2.26 0.23 10.02
CA CYS A 293 -2.38 0.84 11.35
C CYS A 293 -3.73 0.58 12.02
N ASN A 294 -4.70 -0.01 11.33
CA ASN A 294 -5.94 -0.49 11.91
C ASN A 294 -5.76 -1.95 12.34
N GLY A 295 -5.92 -2.22 13.65
CA GLY A 295 -5.80 -3.57 14.20
C GLY A 295 -6.97 -4.50 13.88
N ASN A 296 -8.07 -3.96 13.33
CA ASN A 296 -9.24 -4.71 12.86
C ASN A 296 -9.80 -4.04 11.59
N PRO A 297 -9.06 -4.14 10.46
CA PRO A 297 -9.45 -3.48 9.21
C PRO A 297 -10.70 -4.11 8.60
N THR A 298 -11.38 -3.33 7.77
CA THR A 298 -12.42 -3.85 6.88
C THR A 298 -11.80 -4.86 5.91
N GLU A 299 -12.48 -5.98 5.68
CA GLU A 299 -12.05 -6.94 4.67
C GLU A 299 -12.00 -6.27 3.29
N PRO A 300 -10.97 -6.57 2.48
CA PRO A 300 -10.91 -6.09 1.09
C PRO A 300 -12.11 -6.56 0.28
N ASP A 301 -12.66 -5.67 -0.53
CA ASP A 301 -13.79 -5.94 -1.42
C ASP A 301 -13.41 -5.83 -2.90
N MET A 302 -12.13 -5.73 -3.20
CA MET A 302 -11.59 -5.78 -4.56
C MET A 302 -10.48 -6.84 -4.67
N HIS A 303 -10.21 -7.26 -5.92
CA HIS A 303 -9.17 -8.24 -6.20
C HIS A 303 -7.76 -7.67 -6.01
N ASP A 304 -6.81 -8.57 -5.78
CA ASP A 304 -5.38 -8.26 -5.76
C ASP A 304 -4.90 -7.92 -7.18
N ILE A 305 -4.07 -6.90 -7.34
CA ILE A 305 -3.63 -6.42 -8.65
C ILE A 305 -2.25 -6.97 -9.04
N GLY A 306 -1.26 -6.87 -8.14
CA GLY A 306 0.10 -7.32 -8.43
C GLY A 306 1.19 -6.58 -7.65
N VAL A 307 2.40 -6.63 -8.19
CA VAL A 307 3.60 -6.00 -7.63
C VAL A 307 4.13 -4.98 -8.61
N LEU A 308 4.40 -3.76 -8.13
CA LEU A 308 5.05 -2.71 -8.89
C LEU A 308 6.43 -2.41 -8.31
N ALA A 309 7.39 -2.03 -9.18
CA ALA A 309 8.71 -1.55 -8.76
C ALA A 309 9.15 -0.35 -9.60
N SER A 310 9.75 0.66 -8.96
CA SER A 310 10.28 1.85 -9.63
C SER A 310 11.41 2.49 -8.82
N LEU A 311 12.18 3.37 -9.45
CA LEU A 311 13.14 4.26 -8.79
C LEU A 311 12.56 5.66 -8.53
N ASP A 312 11.30 5.89 -8.91
CA ASP A 312 10.58 7.15 -8.71
C ASP A 312 9.37 6.92 -7.81
N PRO A 313 9.32 7.55 -6.61
CA PRO A 313 8.25 7.32 -5.63
C PRO A 313 6.88 7.82 -6.09
N LEU A 314 6.86 8.88 -6.92
CA LEU A 314 5.62 9.44 -7.44
C LEU A 314 5.07 8.58 -8.59
N ALA A 315 5.93 8.14 -9.49
CA ALA A 315 5.55 7.27 -10.60
C ALA A 315 4.94 5.95 -10.13
N ILE A 316 5.54 5.32 -9.10
CA ILE A 316 5.01 4.06 -8.59
C ILE A 316 3.67 4.23 -7.87
N ASP A 317 3.49 5.30 -7.09
CA ASP A 317 2.20 5.58 -6.44
C ASP A 317 1.14 5.97 -7.46
N GLN A 318 1.50 6.76 -8.49
CA GLN A 318 0.59 7.10 -9.58
C GLN A 318 0.15 5.86 -10.36
N ALA A 319 1.07 4.97 -10.72
CA ALA A 319 0.73 3.72 -11.41
C ALA A 319 -0.17 2.83 -10.55
N SER A 320 0.07 2.77 -9.23
CA SER A 320 -0.78 2.04 -8.29
C SER A 320 -2.21 2.60 -8.27
N ILE A 321 -2.37 3.93 -8.23
CA ILE A 321 -3.66 4.63 -8.31
C ILE A 321 -4.35 4.34 -9.65
N ASP A 322 -3.66 4.51 -10.77
CA ASP A 322 -4.25 4.29 -12.09
C ASP A 322 -4.77 2.85 -12.25
N MET A 323 -4.05 1.85 -11.73
CA MET A 323 -4.50 0.46 -11.73
C MET A 323 -5.73 0.24 -10.85
N VAL A 324 -5.79 0.85 -9.66
CA VAL A 324 -6.98 0.82 -8.81
C VAL A 324 -8.16 1.48 -9.52
N TYR A 325 -7.94 2.61 -10.20
CA TYR A 325 -9.00 3.33 -10.93
C TYR A 325 -9.48 2.58 -12.17
N ALA A 326 -8.64 1.80 -12.79
CA ALA A 326 -9.00 0.94 -13.92
C ALA A 326 -9.76 -0.34 -13.50
N ALA A 327 -9.66 -0.76 -12.24
CA ALA A 327 -10.35 -1.95 -11.74
C ALA A 327 -11.86 -1.71 -11.57
N THR A 328 -12.66 -2.70 -11.96
CA THR A 328 -14.14 -2.61 -11.97
C THR A 328 -14.76 -2.77 -10.58
N ASP A 329 -14.05 -3.39 -9.64
CA ASP A 329 -14.49 -3.71 -8.28
C ASP A 329 -13.87 -2.78 -7.20
N SER A 330 -13.20 -1.70 -7.59
CA SER A 330 -12.46 -0.80 -6.70
C SER A 330 -13.29 0.34 -6.09
N LYS A 331 -14.62 0.26 -6.11
CA LYS A 331 -15.52 1.37 -5.72
C LYS A 331 -15.22 1.92 -4.32
N SER A 332 -15.14 1.07 -3.32
CA SER A 332 -14.94 1.47 -1.92
C SER A 332 -13.57 2.14 -1.70
N LEU A 333 -12.53 1.60 -2.36
CA LEU A 333 -11.19 2.17 -2.26
C LEU A 333 -11.10 3.53 -2.97
N LYS A 334 -11.74 3.70 -4.15
CA LYS A 334 -11.85 5.00 -4.83
C LYS A 334 -12.56 6.03 -3.94
N GLU A 335 -13.72 5.68 -3.38
CA GLU A 335 -14.47 6.55 -2.47
C GLU A 335 -13.62 6.96 -1.24
N ARG A 336 -12.80 6.05 -0.69
CA ARG A 336 -11.85 6.35 0.37
C ARG A 336 -10.81 7.37 -0.08
N ILE A 337 -10.20 7.17 -1.24
CA ILE A 337 -9.16 8.05 -1.80
C ILE A 337 -9.74 9.45 -2.04
N GLU A 338 -10.89 9.53 -2.71
CA GLU A 338 -11.55 10.79 -3.09
C GLU A 338 -12.08 11.56 -1.87
N SER A 339 -12.74 10.86 -0.92
CA SER A 339 -13.29 11.49 0.30
C SER A 339 -12.21 12.14 1.17
N ARG A 340 -10.94 11.76 0.98
CA ARG A 340 -9.78 12.30 1.69
C ARG A 340 -8.91 13.16 0.80
N GLN A 341 -9.36 13.50 -0.41
CA GLN A 341 -8.57 14.27 -1.39
C GLN A 341 -7.19 13.65 -1.64
N GLY A 342 -7.08 12.29 -1.56
CA GLY A 342 -5.80 11.60 -1.55
C GLY A 342 -4.93 11.88 -2.78
N LEU A 343 -5.53 12.13 -3.95
CA LEU A 343 -4.82 12.47 -5.18
C LEU A 343 -4.03 13.78 -5.08
N HIS A 344 -4.44 14.72 -4.20
CA HIS A 344 -3.71 15.96 -3.99
C HIS A 344 -2.27 15.74 -3.53
N THR A 345 -1.98 14.64 -2.83
CA THR A 345 -0.58 14.28 -2.49
C THR A 345 0.27 14.08 -3.74
N LEU A 346 -0.29 13.46 -4.80
CA LEU A 346 0.43 13.23 -6.07
C LEU A 346 0.59 14.53 -6.86
N ASP A 347 -0.45 15.40 -6.88
CA ASP A 347 -0.40 16.71 -7.52
C ASP A 347 0.73 17.56 -6.92
N TYR A 348 0.74 17.68 -5.60
CA TYR A 348 1.74 18.47 -4.90
C TYR A 348 3.14 17.86 -4.96
N ALA A 349 3.25 16.53 -4.91
CA ALA A 349 4.52 15.83 -5.09
C ALA A 349 5.16 16.14 -6.45
N ALA A 350 4.36 16.25 -7.52
CA ALA A 350 4.83 16.69 -8.84
C ALA A 350 5.25 18.17 -8.84
N GLU A 351 4.46 19.05 -8.22
CA GLU A 351 4.73 20.48 -8.10
C GLU A 351 6.10 20.73 -7.42
N ILE A 352 6.37 20.05 -6.31
CA ILE A 352 7.63 20.16 -5.57
C ILE A 352 8.78 19.35 -6.17
N LYS A 353 8.56 18.67 -7.32
CA LYS A 353 9.54 17.86 -8.04
C LYS A 353 10.08 16.68 -7.21
N LEU A 354 9.22 15.99 -6.47
CA LEU A 354 9.57 14.74 -5.80
C LEU A 354 9.78 13.61 -6.82
N GLY A 355 9.05 13.63 -7.93
CA GLY A 355 9.11 12.65 -9.00
C GLY A 355 8.24 13.06 -10.20
N ASN A 356 7.91 12.10 -11.07
CA ASN A 356 7.09 12.31 -12.26
C ASN A 356 5.80 11.49 -12.20
N ARG A 357 4.65 12.11 -12.45
CA ARG A 357 3.36 11.41 -12.54
C ARG A 357 3.24 10.53 -13.78
N ASN A 358 3.79 10.99 -14.92
CA ASN A 358 3.79 10.20 -16.14
C ASN A 358 4.87 9.14 -16.07
N TYR A 359 4.53 7.90 -16.43
CA TYR A 359 5.41 6.75 -16.31
C TYR A 359 5.27 5.80 -17.50
N ARG A 360 6.33 5.07 -17.80
CA ARG A 360 6.30 3.92 -18.71
C ARG A 360 6.00 2.66 -17.91
N LEU A 361 4.93 1.96 -18.25
CA LEU A 361 4.61 0.68 -17.64
C LEU A 361 5.26 -0.45 -18.43
N VAL A 362 6.05 -1.29 -17.74
CA VAL A 362 6.70 -2.47 -18.31
C VAL A 362 6.20 -3.71 -17.57
N GLU A 363 5.37 -4.50 -18.23
CA GLU A 363 4.88 -5.78 -17.68
C GLU A 363 5.96 -6.85 -17.80
N ILE A 364 6.31 -7.49 -16.68
CA ILE A 364 7.24 -8.61 -16.59
C ILE A 364 6.43 -9.90 -16.51
N LYS A 365 6.82 -10.88 -17.34
CA LYS A 365 6.18 -12.22 -17.42
C LYS A 365 6.84 -13.21 -16.46
#